data_b21694800796f795956117f020f2f6e8
#
_entry.id   b21694800796f795956117f020f2f6e8
#
_cell.length_a   1.000
_cell.length_b   1.000
_cell.length_c   1.000
_cell.angle_alpha   90.00
_cell.angle_beta   90.00
_cell.angle_gamma   90.00
#
_symmetry.space_group_name_H-M   'P 1'
#
loop_
_entity.id
_entity.type
_entity.pdbx_description
1 polymer ?
#
loop_
_entity_poly.entity_id
_entity_poly.type
_entity_poly.pdbx_seq_one_letter_code
_entity_poly.pdbx_strand_id
1 'polypeptide(L)'
;QAYFYYDAKKSGGLTQSHLRFSDNLIHSTYYVQNADFVAVHNAAYIEKFDVASDLKEGGTFLLNCEWSDEELEDKLPGSLKRALAEKKAQFYTIDASHIALKLGLGSRTNSVLQSAFFKLTNIIPMEDAVGAMKAAIRKTYLVKAGQKVVDMNCAAVDEGVSALHKIEIPASWKDAQAAPR
;
A
#
# COMPACT_ATOMS: atom_id res chain seq x y z
N GLN A 1 -5.92 -15.39 -5.94
CA GLN A 1 -5.25 -16.25 -4.98
C GLN A 1 -4.51 -15.39 -3.95
N ALA A 2 -4.58 -15.73 -2.68
CA ALA A 2 -3.94 -14.98 -1.59
C ALA A 2 -3.15 -15.93 -0.68
N TYR A 3 -1.94 -15.52 -0.31
CA TYR A 3 -1.09 -16.18 0.67
C TYR A 3 -0.59 -15.16 1.69
N PHE A 4 -0.50 -15.61 2.95
CA PHE A 4 0.00 -14.80 4.05
C PHE A 4 1.25 -15.45 4.62
N TYR A 5 2.30 -14.66 4.78
CA TYR A 5 3.50 -15.04 5.50
C TYR A 5 3.53 -14.27 6.83
N TYR A 6 3.71 -15.00 7.92
CA TYR A 6 3.81 -14.44 9.27
C TYR A 6 5.19 -14.78 9.84
N ASP A 7 5.89 -13.76 10.35
CA ASP A 7 7.05 -13.99 11.21
C ASP A 7 6.56 -14.53 12.57
N ALA A 8 7.18 -15.62 13.05
CA ALA A 8 6.80 -16.31 14.30
C ALA A 8 7.12 -15.52 15.58
N LYS A 9 7.66 -14.30 15.49
CA LYS A 9 7.92 -13.45 16.65
C LYS A 9 6.62 -12.94 17.28
N LYS A 10 6.53 -13.02 18.62
CA LYS A 10 5.32 -12.65 19.39
C LYS A 10 4.91 -11.17 19.28
N SER A 11 5.79 -10.27 18.86
CA SER A 11 5.48 -8.85 18.59
C SER A 11 6.51 -8.24 17.63
N GLY A 12 6.06 -7.33 16.78
CA GLY A 12 6.91 -6.59 15.84
C GLY A 12 7.42 -7.40 14.65
N GLY A 13 6.83 -8.58 14.37
CA GLY A 13 7.13 -9.38 13.20
C GLY A 13 6.53 -8.81 11.91
N LEU A 14 7.17 -9.14 10.78
CA LEU A 14 6.65 -8.81 9.46
C LEU A 14 5.46 -9.70 9.12
N THR A 15 4.37 -9.08 8.65
CA THR A 15 3.29 -9.79 7.96
C THR A 15 3.35 -9.41 6.50
N GLN A 16 3.51 -10.38 5.62
CA GLN A 16 3.54 -10.17 4.18
C GLN A 16 2.38 -10.92 3.52
N SER A 17 1.64 -10.22 2.67
CA SER A 17 0.52 -10.77 1.92
C SER A 17 0.87 -10.81 0.44
N HIS A 18 0.73 -11.98 -0.17
CA HIS A 18 0.95 -12.19 -1.60
C HIS A 18 -0.39 -12.37 -2.28
N LEU A 19 -0.74 -11.47 -3.19
CA LEU A 19 -1.99 -11.49 -3.94
C LEU A 19 -1.70 -11.69 -5.42
N ARG A 20 -2.47 -12.57 -6.06
CA ARG A 20 -2.44 -12.77 -7.51
C ARG A 20 -3.83 -12.72 -8.09
N PHE A 21 -3.96 -11.97 -9.17
CA PHE A 21 -5.19 -11.84 -9.95
C PHE A 21 -4.91 -12.33 -11.37
N SER A 22 -5.84 -13.10 -11.94
CA SER A 22 -5.72 -13.64 -13.30
C SER A 22 -7.11 -14.01 -13.80
N ASP A 23 -7.34 -13.78 -15.09
CA ASP A 23 -8.54 -14.26 -15.79
C ASP A 23 -8.51 -15.79 -15.97
N ASN A 24 -7.33 -16.39 -15.89
CA ASN A 24 -7.14 -17.84 -15.97
C ASN A 24 -6.96 -18.45 -14.57
N LEU A 25 -7.25 -19.75 -14.45
CA LEU A 25 -7.06 -20.49 -13.22
C LEU A 25 -5.59 -20.51 -12.82
N ILE A 26 -5.29 -20.10 -11.56
CA ILE A 26 -3.94 -20.12 -11.01
C ILE A 26 -3.71 -21.50 -10.37
N HIS A 27 -2.87 -22.30 -11.00
CA HIS A 27 -2.56 -23.68 -10.54
C HIS A 27 -1.41 -23.76 -9.55
N SER A 28 -0.54 -22.75 -9.49
CA SER A 28 0.70 -22.78 -8.70
C SER A 28 0.56 -22.07 -7.35
N THR A 29 1.18 -22.65 -6.32
CA THR A 29 1.21 -22.13 -4.95
C THR A 29 2.63 -21.66 -4.61
N TYR A 30 3.04 -20.47 -5.09
CA TYR A 30 4.34 -19.87 -4.76
C TYR A 30 4.18 -18.41 -4.39
N TYR A 31 5.13 -17.88 -3.63
CA TYR A 31 5.20 -16.46 -3.30
C TYR A 31 5.41 -15.62 -4.56
N VAL A 32 4.84 -14.42 -4.57
CA VAL A 32 5.00 -13.48 -5.67
C VAL A 32 6.46 -13.01 -5.67
N GLN A 33 7.12 -13.23 -6.79
CA GLN A 33 8.38 -12.62 -7.19
C GLN A 33 8.07 -11.82 -8.45
N ASN A 34 8.64 -10.66 -8.67
CA ASN A 34 8.25 -9.73 -9.76
C ASN A 34 6.82 -9.18 -9.61
N ALA A 35 6.52 -8.57 -8.48
CA ALA A 35 5.23 -7.97 -8.21
C ALA A 35 4.99 -6.73 -9.06
N ASP A 36 3.79 -6.63 -9.65
CA ASP A 36 3.34 -5.42 -10.34
C ASP A 36 3.11 -4.25 -9.36
N PHE A 37 2.78 -4.59 -8.13
CA PHE A 37 2.45 -3.66 -7.07
C PHE A 37 2.98 -4.15 -5.72
N VAL A 38 3.64 -3.26 -5.00
CA VAL A 38 4.08 -3.47 -3.62
C VAL A 38 3.56 -2.34 -2.76
N ALA A 39 2.90 -2.64 -1.65
CA ALA A 39 2.45 -1.66 -0.67
C ALA A 39 3.08 -1.91 0.70
N VAL A 40 3.64 -0.86 1.29
CA VAL A 40 4.17 -0.85 2.65
C VAL A 40 3.21 -0.05 3.54
N HIS A 41 2.47 -0.78 4.37
CA HIS A 41 1.43 -0.18 5.22
C HIS A 41 1.98 0.50 6.49
N ASN A 42 3.20 0.17 6.88
CA ASN A 42 3.89 0.76 8.02
C ASN A 42 5.30 1.19 7.60
N ALA A 43 5.56 2.50 7.64
CA ALA A 43 6.83 3.07 7.22
C ALA A 43 8.05 2.51 8.00
N ALA A 44 7.88 2.06 9.24
CA ALA A 44 8.97 1.44 10.00
C ALA A 44 9.55 0.16 9.37
N TYR A 45 8.85 -0.44 8.41
CA TYR A 45 9.36 -1.65 7.72
C TYR A 45 10.46 -1.35 6.72
N ILE A 46 10.51 -0.14 6.14
CA ILE A 46 11.53 0.21 5.14
C ILE A 46 12.96 0.21 5.68
N GLU A 47 13.13 0.42 7.00
CA GLU A 47 14.44 0.38 7.65
C GLU A 47 14.90 -1.04 7.99
N LYS A 48 13.94 -1.95 8.18
CA LYS A 48 14.17 -3.29 8.72
C LYS A 48 14.22 -4.38 7.66
N PHE A 49 13.51 -4.16 6.55
CA PHE A 49 13.29 -5.17 5.52
C PHE A 49 13.58 -4.60 4.13
N ASP A 50 14.03 -5.47 3.22
CA ASP A 50 14.10 -5.15 1.80
C ASP A 50 12.68 -5.26 1.19
N VAL A 51 11.95 -4.15 1.25
CA VAL A 51 10.55 -4.09 0.81
C VAL A 51 10.39 -3.93 -0.71
N ALA A 52 11.46 -3.69 -1.44
CA ALA A 52 11.44 -3.49 -2.89
C ALA A 52 12.05 -4.66 -3.69
N SER A 53 12.57 -5.70 -3.01
CA SER A 53 13.22 -6.84 -3.68
C SER A 53 12.33 -7.50 -4.73
N ASP A 54 11.08 -7.75 -4.37
CA ASP A 54 10.12 -8.44 -5.23
C ASP A 54 9.39 -7.53 -6.22
N LEU A 55 9.62 -6.21 -6.20
CA LEU A 55 9.03 -5.28 -7.16
C LEU A 55 9.67 -5.48 -8.53
N LYS A 56 8.86 -5.62 -9.58
CA LYS A 56 9.35 -5.69 -10.96
C LYS A 56 9.79 -4.31 -11.49
N GLU A 57 10.58 -4.29 -12.57
CA GLU A 57 10.88 -3.07 -13.30
C GLU A 57 9.59 -2.39 -13.81
N GLY A 58 9.47 -1.08 -13.59
CA GLY A 58 8.27 -0.30 -13.91
C GLY A 58 7.07 -0.56 -13.00
N GLY A 59 7.22 -1.41 -11.97
CA GLY A 59 6.15 -1.70 -11.02
C GLY A 59 5.80 -0.50 -10.13
N THR A 60 4.65 -0.58 -9.47
CA THR A 60 4.15 0.47 -8.58
C THR A 60 4.49 0.17 -7.13
N PHE A 61 5.08 1.16 -6.44
CA PHE A 61 5.40 1.10 -5.02
C PHE A 61 4.58 2.13 -4.25
N LEU A 62 3.84 1.71 -3.24
CA LEU A 62 3.03 2.55 -2.37
C LEU A 62 3.56 2.50 -0.95
N LEU A 63 3.84 3.66 -0.37
CA LEU A 63 4.24 3.81 1.04
C LEU A 63 3.16 4.57 1.81
N ASN A 64 2.68 3.98 2.90
CA ASN A 64 1.84 4.68 3.86
C ASN A 64 2.74 5.45 4.84
N CYS A 65 2.81 6.77 4.66
CA CYS A 65 3.57 7.68 5.52
C CYS A 65 2.97 9.08 5.50
N GLU A 66 3.31 9.87 6.51
CA GLU A 66 2.92 11.28 6.66
C GLU A 66 3.98 12.28 6.13
N TRP A 67 5.03 11.78 5.48
CA TRP A 67 6.21 12.55 5.13
C TRP A 67 6.01 13.44 3.90
N SER A 68 6.54 14.66 3.95
CA SER A 68 6.67 15.53 2.78
C SER A 68 7.73 15.00 1.81
N ASP A 69 7.79 15.59 0.61
CA ASP A 69 8.79 15.22 -0.40
C ASP A 69 10.23 15.46 0.09
N GLU A 70 10.44 16.55 0.86
CA GLU A 70 11.74 16.84 1.48
C GLU A 70 12.08 15.82 2.57
N GLU A 71 11.11 15.44 3.40
CA GLU A 71 11.31 14.43 4.44
C GLU A 71 11.56 13.04 3.86
N LEU A 72 10.98 12.71 2.70
CA LEU A 72 11.27 11.46 2.02
C LEU A 72 12.74 11.34 1.63
N GLU A 73 13.36 12.46 1.20
CA GLU A 73 14.79 12.45 0.88
C GLU A 73 15.65 12.07 2.08
N ASP A 74 15.30 12.52 3.27
CA ASP A 74 16.07 12.25 4.48
C ASP A 74 15.74 10.89 5.11
N LYS A 75 14.46 10.50 5.10
CA LYS A 75 13.97 9.33 5.83
C LYS A 75 14.03 8.02 5.05
N LEU A 76 14.07 8.06 3.70
CA LEU A 76 14.15 6.83 2.92
C LEU A 76 15.57 6.25 2.97
N PRO A 77 15.73 4.95 3.29
CA PRO A 77 17.02 4.27 3.21
C PRO A 77 17.63 4.36 1.81
N GLY A 78 18.94 4.59 1.71
CA GLY A 78 19.63 4.66 0.42
C GLY A 78 19.50 3.40 -0.42
N SER A 79 19.38 2.22 0.19
CA SER A 79 19.10 0.95 -0.49
C SER A 79 17.73 0.96 -1.18
N LEU A 80 16.70 1.48 -0.50
CA LEU A 80 15.36 1.58 -1.07
C LEU A 80 15.32 2.61 -2.21
N LYS A 81 15.95 3.79 -2.02
CA LYS A 81 16.08 4.81 -3.07
C LYS A 81 16.69 4.22 -4.34
N ARG A 82 17.83 3.51 -4.22
CA ARG A 82 18.46 2.86 -5.38
C ARG A 82 17.54 1.84 -6.03
N ALA A 83 16.93 0.97 -5.26
CA ALA A 83 16.04 -0.05 -5.80
C ALA A 83 14.87 0.54 -6.59
N LEU A 84 14.24 1.62 -6.07
CA LEU A 84 13.16 2.32 -6.76
C LEU A 84 13.65 3.00 -8.06
N ALA A 85 14.82 3.62 -8.05
CA ALA A 85 15.38 4.28 -9.22
C ALA A 85 15.87 3.28 -10.28
N GLU A 86 16.56 2.20 -9.90
CA GLU A 86 17.03 1.14 -10.82
C GLU A 86 15.87 0.42 -11.49
N LYS A 87 14.82 0.11 -10.72
CA LYS A 87 13.61 -0.54 -11.22
C LYS A 87 12.66 0.41 -11.96
N LYS A 88 12.99 1.70 -12.07
CA LYS A 88 12.12 2.73 -12.67
C LYS A 88 10.70 2.67 -12.11
N ALA A 89 10.58 2.49 -10.80
CA ALA A 89 9.32 2.28 -10.13
C ALA A 89 8.39 3.50 -10.24
N GLN A 90 7.09 3.25 -10.25
CA GLN A 90 6.09 4.29 -10.04
C GLN A 90 5.88 4.44 -8.53
N PHE A 91 6.45 5.48 -7.93
CA PHE A 91 6.42 5.67 -6.49
C PHE A 91 5.26 6.57 -6.07
N TYR A 92 4.49 6.11 -5.08
CA TYR A 92 3.37 6.85 -4.50
C TYR A 92 3.44 6.81 -2.98
N THR A 93 2.97 7.89 -2.35
CA THR A 93 2.72 7.95 -0.90
C THR A 93 1.24 8.21 -0.62
N ILE A 94 0.81 7.86 0.57
CA ILE A 94 -0.51 8.16 1.12
C ILE A 94 -0.42 8.24 2.64
N ASP A 95 -1.06 9.23 3.25
CA ASP A 95 -1.22 9.28 4.70
C ASP A 95 -2.59 8.71 5.10
N ALA A 96 -2.70 7.38 4.99
CA ALA A 96 -3.92 6.67 5.35
C ALA A 96 -4.23 6.75 6.85
N SER A 97 -3.20 6.92 7.69
CA SER A 97 -3.35 7.02 9.14
C SER A 97 -4.05 8.32 9.54
N HIS A 98 -3.63 9.45 8.97
CA HIS A 98 -4.27 10.75 9.19
C HIS A 98 -5.72 10.76 8.65
N ILE A 99 -5.93 10.21 7.45
CA ILE A 99 -7.27 10.09 6.86
C ILE A 99 -8.20 9.29 7.77
N ALA A 100 -7.77 8.12 8.25
CA ALA A 100 -8.56 7.28 9.13
C ALA A 100 -8.87 7.99 10.46
N LEU A 101 -7.90 8.70 11.04
CA LEU A 101 -8.08 9.46 12.27
C LEU A 101 -9.09 10.60 12.07
N LYS A 102 -8.95 11.40 11.03
CA LYS A 102 -9.85 12.51 10.66
C LYS A 102 -11.30 12.06 10.48
N LEU A 103 -11.50 10.86 9.91
CA LEU A 103 -12.82 10.28 9.68
C LEU A 103 -13.38 9.54 10.91
N GLY A 104 -12.66 9.50 12.03
CA GLY A 104 -13.10 8.83 13.25
C GLY A 104 -12.96 7.31 13.22
N LEU A 105 -12.18 6.77 12.28
CA LEU A 105 -11.89 5.33 12.16
C LEU A 105 -10.73 4.88 13.06
N GLY A 106 -10.05 5.80 13.75
CA GLY A 106 -8.87 5.53 14.57
C GLY A 106 -7.72 4.97 13.72
N SER A 107 -7.18 3.82 14.09
CA SER A 107 -6.08 3.18 13.36
C SER A 107 -6.51 2.29 12.17
N ARG A 108 -7.80 2.30 11.82
CA ARG A 108 -8.35 1.44 10.76
C ARG A 108 -8.17 2.04 9.39
N THR A 109 -7.05 1.76 8.75
CA THR A 109 -6.65 2.28 7.43
C THR A 109 -7.09 1.41 6.26
N ASN A 110 -7.72 0.26 6.51
CA ASN A 110 -8.00 -0.76 5.49
C ASN A 110 -8.79 -0.22 4.29
N SER A 111 -9.87 0.54 4.53
CA SER A 111 -10.71 1.06 3.45
C SER A 111 -9.96 2.08 2.59
N VAL A 112 -9.10 2.90 3.21
CA VAL A 112 -8.26 3.88 2.51
C VAL A 112 -7.24 3.18 1.62
N LEU A 113 -6.48 2.23 2.19
CA LEU A 113 -5.42 1.53 1.47
C LEU A 113 -5.96 0.59 0.39
N GLN A 114 -7.13 -0.02 0.61
CA GLN A 114 -7.78 -0.87 -0.39
C GLN A 114 -8.25 -0.06 -1.59
N SER A 115 -8.82 1.12 -1.39
CA SER A 115 -9.23 1.98 -2.52
C SER A 115 -8.02 2.53 -3.27
N ALA A 116 -6.95 2.91 -2.57
CA ALA A 116 -5.67 3.28 -3.17
C ALA A 116 -5.09 2.15 -4.05
N PHE A 117 -5.14 0.90 -3.56
CA PHE A 117 -4.73 -0.28 -4.32
C PHE A 117 -5.51 -0.40 -5.64
N PHE A 118 -6.84 -0.35 -5.62
CA PHE A 118 -7.63 -0.45 -6.86
C PHE A 118 -7.35 0.70 -7.82
N LYS A 119 -7.15 1.92 -7.29
CA LYS A 119 -6.80 3.09 -8.11
C LYS A 119 -5.47 2.92 -8.82
N LEU A 120 -4.44 2.40 -8.14
CA LEU A 120 -3.09 2.27 -8.69
C LEU A 120 -2.93 1.05 -9.60
N THR A 121 -3.62 -0.04 -9.30
CA THR A 121 -3.48 -1.28 -10.06
C THR A 121 -4.43 -1.36 -11.27
N ASN A 122 -5.56 -0.65 -11.20
CA ASN A 122 -6.59 -0.64 -12.24
C ASN A 122 -7.01 -2.05 -12.72
N ILE A 123 -7.04 -3.02 -11.79
CA ILE A 123 -7.39 -4.43 -12.07
C ILE A 123 -8.85 -4.55 -12.51
N ILE A 124 -9.71 -3.69 -11.97
CA ILE A 124 -11.11 -3.52 -12.36
C ILE A 124 -11.40 -2.02 -12.52
N PRO A 125 -12.40 -1.63 -13.31
CA PRO A 125 -12.81 -0.24 -13.42
C PRO A 125 -13.04 0.39 -12.04
N MET A 126 -12.53 1.61 -11.84
CA MET A 126 -12.53 2.24 -10.51
C MET A 126 -13.94 2.45 -9.95
N GLU A 127 -14.91 2.74 -10.82
CA GLU A 127 -16.31 2.90 -10.44
C GLU A 127 -16.88 1.60 -9.86
N ASP A 128 -16.59 0.46 -10.50
CA ASP A 128 -16.99 -0.86 -10.03
C ASP A 128 -16.31 -1.22 -8.71
N ALA A 129 -15.02 -0.91 -8.58
CA ALA A 129 -14.27 -1.13 -7.34
C ALA A 129 -14.87 -0.36 -6.16
N VAL A 130 -15.12 0.95 -6.33
CA VAL A 130 -15.73 1.81 -5.31
C VAL A 130 -17.14 1.32 -4.98
N GLY A 131 -17.94 1.00 -5.98
CA GLY A 131 -19.29 0.46 -5.80
C GLY A 131 -19.29 -0.83 -4.96
N ALA A 132 -18.45 -1.79 -5.32
CA ALA A 132 -18.31 -3.07 -4.62
C ALA A 132 -17.80 -2.89 -3.18
N MET A 133 -16.80 -2.02 -2.96
CA MET A 133 -16.29 -1.72 -1.62
C MET A 133 -17.37 -1.11 -0.73
N LYS A 134 -18.10 -0.10 -1.22
CA LYS A 134 -19.18 0.54 -0.46
C LYS A 134 -20.34 -0.43 -0.17
N ALA A 135 -20.67 -1.32 -1.11
CA ALA A 135 -21.68 -2.37 -0.89
C ALA A 135 -21.23 -3.35 0.20
N ALA A 136 -19.98 -3.80 0.17
CA ALA A 136 -19.41 -4.69 1.19
C ALA A 136 -19.37 -4.03 2.57
N ILE A 137 -19.02 -2.75 2.65
CA ILE A 137 -19.04 -1.95 3.89
C ILE A 137 -20.44 -1.89 4.47
N ARG A 138 -21.46 -1.59 3.66
CA ARG A 138 -22.86 -1.57 4.10
C ARG A 138 -23.31 -2.93 4.62
N LYS A 139 -23.03 -3.99 3.87
CA LYS A 139 -23.37 -5.36 4.27
C LYS A 139 -22.73 -5.75 5.60
N THR A 140 -21.49 -5.34 5.84
CA THR A 140 -20.72 -5.73 7.03
C THR A 140 -21.12 -4.92 8.27
N TYR A 141 -21.31 -3.62 8.14
CA TYR A 141 -21.38 -2.71 9.28
C TYR A 141 -22.79 -2.18 9.58
N LEU A 142 -23.71 -2.13 8.60
CA LEU A 142 -25.01 -1.46 8.80
C LEU A 142 -25.78 -2.03 10.00
N VAL A 143 -25.88 -3.35 10.09
CA VAL A 143 -26.63 -4.02 11.17
C VAL A 143 -25.82 -4.04 12.49
N LYS A 144 -24.49 -4.19 12.38
CA LYS A 144 -23.62 -4.40 13.56
C LYS A 144 -23.20 -3.10 14.24
N ALA A 145 -23.02 -2.03 13.48
CA ALA A 145 -22.39 -0.80 13.95
C ALA A 145 -23.13 0.48 13.52
N GLY A 146 -24.19 0.35 12.74
CA GLY A 146 -25.08 1.44 12.32
C GLY A 146 -24.57 2.30 11.15
N GLN A 147 -25.44 3.20 10.69
CA GLN A 147 -25.21 4.01 9.50
C GLN A 147 -23.97 4.90 9.62
N LYS A 148 -23.72 5.49 10.78
CA LYS A 148 -22.54 6.35 11.00
C LYS A 148 -21.23 5.66 10.65
N VAL A 149 -21.06 4.39 11.06
CA VAL A 149 -19.83 3.62 10.76
C VAL A 149 -19.74 3.28 9.28
N VAL A 150 -20.88 3.02 8.62
CA VAL A 150 -20.94 2.84 7.17
C VAL A 150 -20.46 4.10 6.46
N ASP A 151 -20.98 5.28 6.85
CA ASP A 151 -20.64 6.56 6.21
C ASP A 151 -19.15 6.89 6.38
N MET A 152 -18.59 6.68 7.57
CA MET A 152 -17.16 6.88 7.83
C MET A 152 -16.28 5.99 6.94
N ASN A 153 -16.62 4.71 6.79
CA ASN A 153 -15.86 3.80 5.95
C ASN A 153 -16.05 4.09 4.45
N CYS A 154 -17.24 4.50 4.02
CA CYS A 154 -17.47 4.93 2.64
C CYS A 154 -16.67 6.20 2.30
N ALA A 155 -16.61 7.17 3.23
CA ALA A 155 -15.77 8.37 3.06
C ALA A 155 -14.28 7.99 2.98
N ALA A 156 -13.83 7.01 3.74
CA ALA A 156 -12.45 6.51 3.67
C ALA A 156 -12.10 5.90 2.30
N VAL A 157 -13.07 5.25 1.64
CA VAL A 157 -12.88 4.76 0.26
C VAL A 157 -12.68 5.94 -0.70
N ASP A 158 -13.49 6.98 -0.61
CA ASP A 158 -13.40 8.14 -1.48
C ASP A 158 -12.09 8.94 -1.25
N GLU A 159 -11.72 9.16 0.00
CA GLU A 159 -10.46 9.81 0.36
C GLU A 159 -9.24 9.03 -0.11
N GLY A 160 -9.25 7.70 0.00
CA GLY A 160 -8.14 6.85 -0.46
C GLY A 160 -7.90 6.90 -1.96
N VAL A 161 -8.93 7.18 -2.76
CA VAL A 161 -8.79 7.40 -4.21
C VAL A 161 -8.12 8.74 -4.52
N SER A 162 -8.46 9.78 -3.76
CA SER A 162 -8.04 11.16 -4.03
C SER A 162 -6.74 11.58 -3.34
N ALA A 163 -6.35 10.90 -2.26
CA ALA A 163 -5.22 11.29 -1.42
C ALA A 163 -3.86 10.73 -1.87
N LEU A 164 -3.82 9.97 -2.97
CA LEU A 164 -2.57 9.44 -3.52
C LEU A 164 -1.69 10.58 -4.03
N HIS A 165 -0.44 10.58 -3.57
CA HIS A 165 0.58 11.52 -4.01
C HIS A 165 1.68 10.79 -4.80
N LYS A 166 1.89 11.16 -6.06
CA LYS A 166 2.93 10.61 -6.90
C LYS A 166 4.25 11.31 -6.63
N ILE A 167 5.29 10.53 -6.37
CA ILE A 167 6.64 11.03 -6.13
C ILE A 167 7.47 10.86 -7.40
N GLU A 168 8.05 11.95 -7.87
CA GLU A 168 9.03 11.91 -8.94
C GLU A 168 10.38 11.48 -8.37
N ILE A 169 10.88 10.31 -8.84
CA ILE A 169 12.13 9.74 -8.34
C ILE A 169 13.31 10.53 -8.91
N PRO A 170 14.12 11.20 -8.08
CA PRO A 170 15.28 11.96 -8.55
C PRO A 170 16.34 11.03 -9.16
N ALA A 171 17.03 11.49 -10.21
CA ALA A 171 18.11 10.74 -10.83
C ALA A 171 19.25 10.42 -9.85
N SER A 172 19.47 11.28 -8.85
CA SER A 172 20.45 11.11 -7.77
C SER A 172 20.22 9.87 -6.91
N TRP A 173 18.98 9.34 -6.86
CA TRP A 173 18.70 8.15 -6.06
C TRP A 173 19.40 6.88 -6.56
N LYS A 174 19.82 6.83 -7.82
CA LYS A 174 20.66 5.72 -8.34
C LYS A 174 21.99 5.59 -7.59
N ASP A 175 22.54 6.70 -7.16
CA ASP A 175 23.84 6.79 -6.47
C ASP A 175 23.69 6.93 -4.95
N ALA A 176 22.47 6.83 -4.40
CA ALA A 176 22.21 6.98 -2.98
C ALA A 176 22.99 5.93 -2.18
N GLN A 177 23.80 6.36 -1.22
CA GLN A 177 24.58 5.46 -0.39
C GLN A 177 23.70 4.81 0.68
N ALA A 178 23.94 3.53 0.96
CA ALA A 178 23.38 2.90 2.14
C ALA A 178 23.98 3.59 3.36
N ALA A 179 23.15 3.97 4.34
CA ALA A 179 23.66 4.44 5.62
C ALA A 179 24.62 3.38 6.18
N PRO A 180 25.77 3.78 6.75
CA PRO A 180 26.65 2.83 7.43
C PRO A 180 25.85 2.14 8.54
N ARG A 181 25.91 0.80 8.56
CA ARG A 181 25.30 -0.02 9.62
C ARG A 181 26.06 0.13 10.91
#